data_261c8772fadf7ea2601710d523c1ac6d
#
_entry.id   261c8772fadf7ea2601710d523c1ac6d
#
_cell.length_a   1.000
_cell.length_b   1.000
_cell.length_c   1.000
_cell.angle_alpha   90.00
_cell.angle_beta   90.00
_cell.angle_gamma   90.00
#
_symmetry.space_group_name_H-M   'P 1'
#
loop_
_entity.id
_entity.type
_entity.pdbx_description
1 polymer ?
#
loop_
_entity_poly.entity_id
_entity_poly.type
_entity_poly.pdbx_seq_one_letter_code
_entity_poly.pdbx_strand_id
1 'polypeptide(L)'
;MLSFALNYYFSGGYSASAFKITNIAIHCLNAALVFILCLQLFKRTTTKSTPPSTQSIFWLASGVSLIWAIHPINLTSVLYIVQRMTSLSTLFSLGCVIFYLFARNRWLNGAHPWQVGGLFCASFISLVLALFSKENAVLIPLIILLVEILLYPTEKPWNLINKLSKQQKIISLAVIITFSIAALLWAVDYAADGFNNRPFTMLERVLTESRVLCFYLSLMLIPRIDAFGLFHDDIALSTSLFAPWTTITSIIFIHGLMVTAFHYRKKRPLLALGIGW
;
A
#
# COMPACT_ATOMS: atom_id res chain seq x y z
N MET A 1 2.03 19.98 5.83
CA MET A 1 1.97 21.27 6.56
C MET A 1 0.66 22.04 6.30
N LEU A 2 0.18 22.17 5.04
CA LEU A 2 -1.03 22.95 4.70
C LEU A 2 -2.28 22.56 5.53
N SER A 3 -2.57 21.27 5.71
CA SER A 3 -3.75 20.81 6.47
C SER A 3 -3.74 21.22 7.95
N PHE A 4 -2.56 21.37 8.55
CA PHE A 4 -2.41 21.87 9.90
C PHE A 4 -2.65 23.37 9.96
N ALA A 5 -2.11 24.14 9.00
CA ALA A 5 -2.32 25.59 8.90
C ALA A 5 -3.80 25.92 8.70
N LEU A 6 -4.49 25.22 7.81
CA LEU A 6 -5.93 25.38 7.61
C LEU A 6 -6.71 25.05 8.89
N ASN A 7 -6.37 23.96 9.58
CA ASN A 7 -7.04 23.59 10.82
C ASN A 7 -6.85 24.66 11.92
N TYR A 8 -5.62 25.18 12.05
CA TYR A 8 -5.30 26.26 12.97
C TYR A 8 -6.12 27.52 12.67
N TYR A 9 -6.17 27.90 11.38
CA TYR A 9 -6.93 29.07 10.92
C TYR A 9 -8.43 28.96 11.25
N PHE A 10 -9.06 27.84 10.89
CA PHE A 10 -10.49 27.65 11.10
C PHE A 10 -10.87 27.37 12.56
N SER A 11 -9.97 26.91 13.41
CA SER A 11 -10.22 26.73 14.85
C SER A 11 -9.91 27.97 15.69
N GLY A 12 -9.42 29.05 15.06
CA GLY A 12 -9.02 30.25 15.76
C GLY A 12 -7.80 30.09 16.68
N GLY A 13 -6.99 29.07 16.44
CA GLY A 13 -5.79 28.76 17.23
C GLY A 13 -5.54 27.25 17.43
N TYR A 14 -4.67 26.93 18.39
CA TYR A 14 -4.39 25.53 18.75
C TYR A 14 -5.52 24.94 19.61
N SER A 15 -6.36 24.13 18.99
CA SER A 15 -7.42 23.36 19.65
C SER A 15 -7.21 21.87 19.44
N ALA A 16 -6.80 21.14 20.47
CA ALA A 16 -6.57 19.69 20.39
C ALA A 16 -7.82 18.94 19.90
N SER A 17 -9.00 19.36 20.31
CA SER A 17 -10.28 18.79 19.89
C SER A 17 -10.53 18.99 18.40
N ALA A 18 -10.33 20.20 17.86
CA ALA A 18 -10.52 20.49 16.45
C ALA A 18 -9.55 19.67 15.57
N PHE A 19 -8.30 19.54 16.01
CA PHE A 19 -7.30 18.73 15.29
C PHE A 19 -7.64 17.23 15.30
N LYS A 20 -8.12 16.69 16.43
CA LYS A 20 -8.56 15.30 16.53
C LYS A 20 -9.81 15.02 15.70
N ILE A 21 -10.80 15.93 15.70
CA ILE A 21 -12.00 15.81 14.87
C ILE A 21 -11.63 15.73 13.39
N THR A 22 -10.68 16.53 12.94
CA THR A 22 -10.19 16.47 11.56
C THR A 22 -9.53 15.13 11.25
N ASN A 23 -8.74 14.55 12.18
CA ASN A 23 -8.13 13.23 11.99
C ASN A 23 -9.20 12.14 11.92
N ILE A 24 -10.24 12.21 12.78
CA ILE A 24 -11.37 11.27 12.74
C ILE A 24 -12.09 11.37 11.38
N ALA A 25 -12.36 12.59 10.89
CA ALA A 25 -13.00 12.77 9.59
C ALA A 25 -12.18 12.16 8.44
N ILE A 26 -10.86 12.37 8.43
CA ILE A 26 -9.97 11.74 7.44
C ILE A 26 -10.00 10.22 7.58
N HIS A 27 -10.02 9.68 8.79
CA HIS A 27 -10.11 8.24 9.02
C HIS A 27 -11.44 7.64 8.51
N CYS A 28 -12.56 8.32 8.73
CA CYS A 28 -13.86 7.91 8.17
C CYS A 28 -13.86 7.94 6.63
N LEU A 29 -13.23 8.95 6.02
CA LEU A 29 -13.06 9.01 4.56
C LEU A 29 -12.19 7.85 4.06
N ASN A 30 -11.12 7.52 4.77
CA ASN A 30 -10.29 6.35 4.45
C ASN A 30 -11.11 5.06 4.52
N ALA A 31 -11.94 4.87 5.54
CA ALA A 31 -12.82 3.71 5.64
C ALA A 31 -13.79 3.63 4.45
N ALA A 32 -14.38 4.76 4.04
CA ALA A 32 -15.23 4.80 2.85
C ALA A 32 -14.44 4.44 1.57
N LEU A 33 -13.21 4.89 1.42
CA LEU A 33 -12.36 4.50 0.30
C LEU A 33 -11.97 3.02 0.34
N VAL A 34 -11.68 2.44 1.52
CA VAL A 34 -11.48 1.00 1.68
C VAL A 34 -12.71 0.22 1.21
N PHE A 35 -13.92 0.66 1.59
CA PHE A 35 -15.17 0.06 1.12
C PHE A 35 -15.26 0.08 -0.42
N ILE A 36 -15.01 1.25 -1.05
CA ILE A 36 -15.05 1.39 -2.52
C ILE A 36 -13.99 0.49 -3.17
N LEU A 37 -12.78 0.44 -2.62
CA LEU A 37 -11.71 -0.42 -3.10
C LEU A 37 -12.13 -1.90 -3.06
N CYS A 38 -12.66 -2.36 -1.93
CA CYS A 38 -13.16 -3.73 -1.77
C CYS A 38 -14.25 -4.06 -2.78
N LEU A 39 -15.21 -3.15 -3.02
CA LEU A 39 -16.23 -3.33 -4.05
C LEU A 39 -15.62 -3.55 -5.45
N GLN A 40 -14.60 -2.75 -5.82
CA GLN A 40 -13.93 -2.88 -7.12
C GLN A 40 -13.17 -4.22 -7.21
N LEU A 41 -12.43 -4.59 -6.18
CA LEU A 41 -11.64 -5.81 -6.14
C LEU A 41 -12.53 -7.07 -6.17
N PHE A 42 -13.58 -7.11 -5.37
CA PHE A 42 -14.49 -8.27 -5.33
C PHE A 42 -15.26 -8.44 -6.64
N LYS A 43 -15.77 -7.35 -7.23
CA LYS A 43 -16.42 -7.40 -8.54
C LYS A 43 -15.48 -7.92 -9.63
N ARG A 44 -14.20 -7.57 -9.57
CA ARG A 44 -13.21 -7.94 -10.58
C ARG A 44 -12.78 -9.41 -10.49
N THR A 45 -12.69 -9.96 -9.30
CA THR A 45 -12.15 -11.31 -9.08
C THR A 45 -13.19 -12.41 -9.02
N THR A 46 -14.47 -12.04 -9.16
CA THR A 46 -15.56 -13.01 -9.20
C THR A 46 -15.44 -13.91 -10.43
N THR A 47 -15.29 -15.20 -10.20
CA THR A 47 -15.21 -16.22 -11.27
C THR A 47 -16.55 -16.34 -11.99
N LYS A 48 -16.50 -16.56 -13.31
CA LYS A 48 -17.69 -16.60 -14.19
C LYS A 48 -18.71 -17.70 -13.88
N SER A 49 -18.31 -18.75 -13.13
CA SER A 49 -19.15 -19.93 -12.91
C SER A 49 -20.29 -19.74 -11.89
N THR A 50 -20.09 -18.95 -10.84
CA THR A 50 -21.12 -18.62 -9.84
C THR A 50 -20.78 -17.25 -9.22
N PRO A 51 -21.19 -16.13 -9.86
CA PRO A 51 -20.93 -14.83 -9.30
C PRO A 51 -21.72 -14.66 -8.00
N PRO A 52 -21.08 -14.22 -6.89
CA PRO A 52 -21.81 -13.84 -5.71
C PRO A 52 -22.79 -12.71 -6.04
N SER A 53 -23.92 -12.68 -5.36
CA SER A 53 -24.91 -11.62 -5.57
C SER A 53 -24.28 -10.24 -5.28
N THR A 54 -24.76 -9.20 -5.92
CA THR A 54 -24.34 -7.82 -5.65
C THR A 54 -24.48 -7.49 -4.16
N GLN A 55 -25.51 -8.03 -3.52
CA GLN A 55 -25.76 -7.88 -2.10
C GLN A 55 -24.69 -8.56 -1.24
N SER A 56 -24.22 -9.76 -1.61
CA SER A 56 -23.11 -10.45 -0.91
C SER A 56 -21.81 -9.67 -1.02
N ILE A 57 -21.48 -9.12 -2.19
CA ILE A 57 -20.31 -8.27 -2.40
C ILE A 57 -20.40 -7.02 -1.52
N PHE A 58 -21.58 -6.39 -1.44
CA PHE A 58 -21.81 -5.21 -0.61
C PHE A 58 -21.57 -5.51 0.87
N TRP A 59 -22.14 -6.58 1.41
CA TRP A 59 -21.95 -6.94 2.82
C TRP A 59 -20.52 -7.34 3.14
N LEU A 60 -19.83 -8.06 2.24
CA LEU A 60 -18.41 -8.39 2.41
C LEU A 60 -17.53 -7.12 2.44
N ALA A 61 -17.75 -6.21 1.49
CA ALA A 61 -17.00 -4.95 1.45
C ALA A 61 -17.26 -4.08 2.67
N SER A 62 -18.52 -4.03 3.14
CA SER A 62 -18.90 -3.33 4.37
C SER A 62 -18.21 -3.93 5.60
N GLY A 63 -18.22 -5.26 5.72
CA GLY A 63 -17.56 -5.96 6.83
C GLY A 63 -16.06 -5.70 6.88
N VAL A 64 -15.36 -5.80 5.72
CA VAL A 64 -13.92 -5.51 5.64
C VAL A 64 -13.62 -4.05 5.99
N SER A 65 -14.38 -3.11 5.44
CA SER A 65 -14.21 -1.68 5.74
C SER A 65 -14.45 -1.36 7.21
N LEU A 66 -15.48 -1.95 7.82
CA LEU A 66 -15.79 -1.76 9.23
C LEU A 66 -14.68 -2.34 10.13
N ILE A 67 -14.25 -3.58 9.88
CA ILE A 67 -13.14 -4.19 10.61
C ILE A 67 -11.88 -3.32 10.51
N TRP A 68 -11.56 -2.83 9.30
CA TRP A 68 -10.44 -1.91 9.11
C TRP A 68 -10.61 -0.62 9.91
N ALA A 69 -11.80 -0.02 9.89
CA ALA A 69 -12.07 1.26 10.56
C ALA A 69 -11.94 1.19 12.08
N ILE A 70 -12.42 0.09 12.69
CA ILE A 70 -12.38 -0.09 14.15
C ILE A 70 -11.11 -0.79 14.64
N HIS A 71 -10.22 -1.20 13.74
CA HIS A 71 -9.03 -1.97 14.12
C HIS A 71 -8.10 -1.13 15.01
N PRO A 72 -7.67 -1.64 16.18
CA PRO A 72 -6.85 -0.88 17.14
C PRO A 72 -5.53 -0.36 16.57
N ILE A 73 -4.97 -0.98 15.52
CA ILE A 73 -3.74 -0.53 14.86
C ILE A 73 -3.87 0.90 14.30
N ASN A 74 -5.10 1.35 14.00
CA ASN A 74 -5.37 2.69 13.50
C ASN A 74 -5.47 3.76 14.61
N LEU A 75 -5.42 3.35 15.89
CA LEU A 75 -5.60 4.25 17.03
C LEU A 75 -4.61 5.41 17.03
N THR A 76 -3.34 5.11 16.77
CA THR A 76 -2.28 6.12 16.70
C THR A 76 -2.52 7.12 15.58
N SER A 77 -3.01 6.68 14.43
CA SER A 77 -3.32 7.53 13.28
C SER A 77 -4.47 8.52 13.54
N VAL A 78 -5.38 8.18 14.47
CA VAL A 78 -6.51 9.02 14.86
C VAL A 78 -6.16 9.93 16.01
N LEU A 79 -5.53 9.40 17.07
CA LEU A 79 -5.27 10.13 18.31
C LEU A 79 -4.09 11.10 18.22
N TYR A 80 -3.02 10.73 17.52
CA TYR A 80 -1.84 11.58 17.38
C TYR A 80 -2.01 12.59 16.24
N ILE A 81 -1.97 13.86 16.58
CA ILE A 81 -2.18 14.97 15.63
C ILE A 81 -1.16 14.87 14.47
N VAL A 82 0.10 14.60 14.77
CA VAL A 82 1.17 14.50 13.78
C VAL A 82 0.96 13.38 12.77
N GLN A 83 0.27 12.30 13.15
CA GLN A 83 -0.01 11.16 12.26
C GLN A 83 -1.04 11.49 11.16
N ARG A 84 -1.58 12.72 11.15
CA ARG A 84 -2.40 13.21 10.04
C ARG A 84 -1.70 13.07 8.68
N MET A 85 -0.38 13.25 8.64
CA MET A 85 0.39 13.08 7.41
C MET A 85 0.25 11.65 6.87
N THR A 86 0.29 10.64 7.74
CA THR A 86 0.08 9.24 7.37
C THR A 86 -1.36 9.00 6.91
N SER A 87 -2.34 9.52 7.63
CA SER A 87 -3.77 9.37 7.27
C SER A 87 -4.11 10.03 5.94
N LEU A 88 -3.54 11.20 5.64
CA LEU A 88 -3.69 11.88 4.34
C LEU A 88 -2.97 11.14 3.22
N SER A 89 -1.75 10.64 3.48
CA SER A 89 -1.04 9.81 2.52
C SER A 89 -1.85 8.55 2.17
N THR A 90 -2.47 7.91 3.17
CA THR A 90 -3.38 6.77 2.96
C THR A 90 -4.60 7.16 2.13
N LEU A 91 -5.22 8.32 2.42
CA LEU A 91 -6.38 8.84 1.69
C LEU A 91 -6.07 8.98 0.19
N PHE A 92 -4.98 9.64 -0.12
CA PHE A 92 -4.59 9.88 -1.51
C PHE A 92 -4.05 8.62 -2.19
N SER A 93 -3.38 7.72 -1.45
CA SER A 93 -2.94 6.43 -1.97
C SER A 93 -4.12 5.53 -2.36
N LEU A 94 -5.13 5.42 -1.49
CA LEU A 94 -6.37 4.72 -1.80
C LEU A 94 -7.09 5.35 -2.99
N GLY A 95 -7.18 6.69 -3.02
CA GLY A 95 -7.74 7.44 -4.15
C GLY A 95 -7.01 7.12 -5.46
N CYS A 96 -5.68 7.11 -5.45
CA CYS A 96 -4.85 6.77 -6.60
C CYS A 96 -5.21 5.38 -7.16
N VAL A 97 -5.23 4.35 -6.32
CA VAL A 97 -5.53 2.97 -6.73
C VAL A 97 -6.98 2.84 -7.21
N ILE A 98 -7.93 3.48 -6.53
CA ILE A 98 -9.36 3.45 -6.90
C ILE A 98 -9.59 4.13 -8.26
N PHE A 99 -9.04 5.33 -8.48
CA PHE A 99 -9.17 6.01 -9.78
C PHE A 99 -8.49 5.21 -10.89
N TYR A 100 -7.34 4.59 -10.61
CA TYR A 100 -6.69 3.68 -11.53
C TYR A 100 -7.60 2.50 -11.91
N LEU A 101 -8.22 1.82 -10.95
CA LEU A 101 -9.14 0.71 -11.19
C LEU A 101 -10.37 1.17 -12.00
N PHE A 102 -10.94 2.33 -11.69
CA PHE A 102 -12.03 2.89 -12.48
C PHE A 102 -11.60 3.20 -13.91
N ALA A 103 -10.43 3.80 -14.12
CA ALA A 103 -9.88 4.08 -15.44
C ALA A 103 -9.72 2.79 -16.25
N ARG A 104 -9.13 1.75 -15.64
CA ARG A 104 -8.93 0.44 -16.28
C ARG A 104 -10.25 -0.23 -16.67
N ASN A 105 -11.20 -0.25 -15.75
CA ASN A 105 -12.52 -0.83 -16.03
C ASN A 105 -13.26 -0.06 -17.14
N ARG A 106 -13.21 1.28 -17.13
CA ARG A 106 -13.80 2.11 -18.20
C ARG A 106 -13.11 1.87 -19.55
N TRP A 107 -11.78 1.80 -19.56
CA TRP A 107 -10.99 1.52 -20.76
C TRP A 107 -11.37 0.16 -21.38
N LEU A 108 -11.46 -0.88 -20.58
CA LEU A 108 -11.84 -2.23 -21.03
C LEU A 108 -13.26 -2.30 -21.58
N ASN A 109 -14.16 -1.50 -21.04
CA ASN A 109 -15.55 -1.40 -21.49
C ASN A 109 -15.74 -0.45 -22.68
N GLY A 110 -14.66 0.06 -23.29
CA GLY A 110 -14.74 0.92 -24.47
C GLY A 110 -15.27 2.32 -24.20
N ALA A 111 -15.16 2.84 -22.97
CA ALA A 111 -15.58 4.20 -22.65
C ALA A 111 -14.78 5.24 -23.43
N HIS A 112 -15.35 6.44 -23.56
CA HIS A 112 -14.74 7.52 -24.33
C HIS A 112 -13.34 7.89 -23.80
N PRO A 113 -12.32 8.10 -24.67
CA PRO A 113 -10.93 8.34 -24.26
C PRO A 113 -10.74 9.47 -23.24
N TRP A 114 -11.51 10.56 -23.34
CA TRP A 114 -11.38 11.67 -22.38
C TRP A 114 -11.82 11.29 -20.95
N GLN A 115 -12.83 10.41 -20.79
CA GLN A 115 -13.25 9.92 -19.46
C GLN A 115 -12.17 9.03 -18.84
N VAL A 116 -11.59 8.16 -19.66
CA VAL A 116 -10.47 7.29 -19.24
C VAL A 116 -9.26 8.12 -18.89
N GLY A 117 -8.89 9.10 -19.73
CA GLY A 117 -7.80 10.02 -19.49
C GLY A 117 -7.98 10.86 -18.23
N GLY A 118 -9.20 11.38 -18.00
CA GLY A 118 -9.53 12.12 -16.77
C GLY A 118 -9.34 11.30 -15.49
N LEU A 119 -9.71 10.01 -15.51
CA LEU A 119 -9.52 9.11 -14.36
C LEU A 119 -8.05 8.77 -14.14
N PHE A 120 -7.26 8.55 -15.19
CA PHE A 120 -5.80 8.37 -15.05
C PHE A 120 -5.12 9.65 -14.53
N CYS A 121 -5.56 10.82 -14.99
CA CYS A 121 -5.09 12.10 -14.46
C CYS A 121 -5.42 12.26 -12.97
N ALA A 122 -6.64 11.92 -12.55
CA ALA A 122 -7.04 11.93 -11.14
C ALA A 122 -6.22 10.96 -10.29
N SER A 123 -5.92 9.77 -10.83
CA SER A 123 -5.02 8.80 -10.19
C SER A 123 -3.61 9.39 -10.01
N PHE A 124 -3.05 10.02 -11.04
CA PHE A 124 -1.74 10.65 -10.98
C PHE A 124 -1.69 11.83 -10.00
N ILE A 125 -2.70 12.70 -10.01
CA ILE A 125 -2.81 13.81 -9.05
C ILE A 125 -2.88 13.27 -7.63
N SER A 126 -3.66 12.21 -7.40
CA SER A 126 -3.74 11.56 -6.09
C SER A 126 -2.38 10.99 -5.64
N LEU A 127 -1.60 10.39 -6.56
CA LEU A 127 -0.24 9.92 -6.26
C LEU A 127 0.67 11.08 -5.82
N VAL A 128 0.64 12.18 -6.55
CA VAL A 128 1.43 13.39 -6.22
C VAL A 128 1.05 13.91 -4.84
N LEU A 129 -0.25 14.02 -4.53
CA LEU A 129 -0.72 14.46 -3.22
C LEU A 129 -0.34 13.49 -2.10
N ALA A 130 -0.32 12.17 -2.36
CA ALA A 130 0.14 11.17 -1.42
C ALA A 130 1.62 11.34 -1.09
N LEU A 131 2.47 11.55 -2.11
CA LEU A 131 3.91 11.80 -1.95
C LEU A 131 4.19 13.09 -1.16
N PHE A 132 3.45 14.17 -1.43
CA PHE A 132 3.54 15.40 -0.65
C PHE A 132 3.02 15.26 0.79
N SER A 133 2.25 14.22 1.08
CA SER A 133 1.78 13.93 2.43
C SER A 133 2.79 13.10 3.22
N LYS A 134 3.36 12.06 2.61
CA LYS A 134 4.38 11.20 3.22
C LYS A 134 5.15 10.40 2.16
N GLU A 135 6.45 10.25 2.34
CA GLU A 135 7.37 9.57 1.42
C GLU A 135 7.02 8.10 1.16
N ASN A 136 6.36 7.42 2.09
CA ASN A 136 5.96 6.00 1.92
C ASN A 136 5.06 5.77 0.69
N ALA A 137 4.39 6.82 0.19
CA ALA A 137 3.58 6.74 -1.02
C ALA A 137 4.38 6.40 -2.29
N VAL A 138 5.70 6.47 -2.26
CA VAL A 138 6.58 6.05 -3.36
C VAL A 138 6.37 4.57 -3.75
N LEU A 139 5.80 3.75 -2.85
CA LEU A 139 5.49 2.35 -3.13
C LEU A 139 4.19 2.15 -3.92
N ILE A 140 3.34 3.15 -4.07
CA ILE A 140 2.04 3.03 -4.76
C ILE A 140 2.16 2.58 -6.22
N PRO A 141 3.13 3.06 -7.02
CA PRO A 141 3.34 2.53 -8.38
C PRO A 141 3.62 1.02 -8.42
N LEU A 142 4.32 0.47 -7.41
CA LEU A 142 4.56 -0.97 -7.30
C LEU A 142 3.25 -1.72 -6.97
N ILE A 143 2.40 -1.14 -6.14
CA ILE A 143 1.06 -1.69 -5.84
C ILE A 143 0.19 -1.68 -7.11
N ILE A 144 0.21 -0.61 -7.89
CA ILE A 144 -0.50 -0.54 -9.18
C ILE A 144 0.03 -1.62 -10.14
N LEU A 145 1.34 -1.82 -10.21
CA LEU A 145 1.93 -2.88 -11.02
C LEU A 145 1.48 -4.27 -10.54
N LEU A 146 1.44 -4.50 -9.23
CA LEU A 146 0.93 -5.74 -8.64
C LEU A 146 -0.54 -5.97 -9.00
N VAL A 147 -1.37 -4.94 -8.92
CA VAL A 147 -2.78 -4.95 -9.35
C VAL A 147 -2.89 -5.34 -10.83
N GLU A 148 -2.08 -4.76 -11.72
CA GLU A 148 -2.06 -5.11 -13.15
C GLU A 148 -1.70 -6.58 -13.36
N ILE A 149 -0.63 -7.05 -12.74
CA ILE A 149 -0.15 -8.43 -12.91
C ILE A 149 -1.18 -9.45 -12.42
N LEU A 150 -1.87 -9.15 -11.31
CA LEU A 150 -2.77 -10.10 -10.67
C LEU A 150 -4.21 -10.04 -11.19
N LEU A 151 -4.72 -8.83 -11.48
CA LEU A 151 -6.13 -8.64 -11.83
C LEU A 151 -6.38 -8.47 -13.33
N TYR A 152 -5.35 -8.11 -14.12
CA TYR A 152 -5.46 -7.85 -15.56
C TYR A 152 -4.42 -8.61 -16.41
N PRO A 153 -4.09 -9.89 -16.12
CA PRO A 153 -2.95 -10.59 -16.71
C PRO A 153 -3.04 -10.83 -18.21
N THR A 154 -4.25 -10.85 -18.78
CA THR A 154 -4.49 -11.16 -20.21
C THR A 154 -5.03 -9.98 -21.00
N GLU A 155 -5.19 -8.81 -20.36
CA GLU A 155 -5.85 -7.66 -20.94
C GLU A 155 -4.85 -6.59 -21.41
N LYS A 156 -5.32 -5.58 -22.14
CA LYS A 156 -4.47 -4.41 -22.47
C LYS A 156 -3.92 -3.79 -21.17
N PRO A 157 -2.68 -3.36 -21.09
CA PRO A 157 -1.68 -3.24 -22.15
C PRO A 157 -0.90 -4.53 -22.48
N TRP A 158 -1.05 -5.61 -21.73
CA TRP A 158 -0.26 -6.83 -21.92
C TRP A 158 -0.37 -7.40 -23.32
N ASN A 159 -1.56 -7.30 -23.95
CA ASN A 159 -1.75 -7.70 -25.35
C ASN A 159 -0.92 -6.86 -26.33
N LEU A 160 -0.65 -5.57 -26.00
CA LEU A 160 0.23 -4.72 -26.80
C LEU A 160 1.68 -5.15 -26.64
N ILE A 161 2.11 -5.45 -25.42
CA ILE A 161 3.45 -5.96 -25.12
C ILE A 161 3.68 -7.30 -25.83
N ASN A 162 2.65 -8.16 -25.90
CA ASN A 162 2.74 -9.43 -26.61
C ASN A 162 2.95 -9.27 -28.12
N LYS A 163 2.48 -8.16 -28.71
CA LYS A 163 2.69 -7.84 -30.12
C LYS A 163 4.10 -7.30 -30.45
N LEU A 164 4.87 -6.92 -29.45
CA LEU A 164 6.26 -6.49 -29.66
C LEU A 164 7.09 -7.66 -30.18
N SER A 165 8.03 -7.36 -31.09
CA SER A 165 8.99 -8.33 -31.57
C SER A 165 9.88 -8.84 -30.42
N LYS A 166 10.51 -10.00 -30.60
CA LYS A 166 11.43 -10.58 -29.60
C LYS A 166 12.55 -9.58 -29.23
N GLN A 167 13.09 -8.87 -30.22
CA GLN A 167 14.12 -7.86 -29.98
C GLN A 167 13.60 -6.68 -29.16
N GLN A 168 12.43 -6.13 -29.51
CA GLN A 168 11.82 -5.03 -28.76
C GLN A 168 11.55 -5.41 -27.30
N LYS A 169 11.07 -6.64 -27.03
CA LYS A 169 10.89 -7.14 -25.66
C LYS A 169 12.20 -7.21 -24.89
N ILE A 170 13.26 -7.73 -25.53
CA ILE A 170 14.59 -7.83 -24.90
C ILE A 170 15.14 -6.43 -24.60
N ILE A 171 15.06 -5.50 -25.56
CA ILE A 171 15.52 -4.13 -25.36
C ILE A 171 14.73 -3.43 -24.25
N SER A 172 13.38 -3.52 -24.27
CA SER A 172 12.55 -2.93 -23.23
C SER A 172 12.87 -3.51 -21.85
N LEU A 173 13.07 -4.82 -21.76
CA LEU A 173 13.43 -5.50 -20.52
C LEU A 173 14.83 -5.05 -20.05
N ALA A 174 15.80 -4.97 -20.93
CA ALA A 174 17.15 -4.49 -20.61
C ALA A 174 17.14 -3.05 -20.11
N VAL A 175 16.39 -2.15 -20.77
CA VAL A 175 16.22 -0.74 -20.33
C VAL A 175 15.58 -0.67 -18.94
N ILE A 176 14.50 -1.43 -18.69
CA ILE A 176 13.83 -1.46 -17.38
C ILE A 176 14.80 -1.97 -16.32
N ILE A 177 15.52 -3.07 -16.58
CA ILE A 177 16.48 -3.64 -15.61
C ILE A 177 17.59 -2.64 -15.33
N THR A 178 18.20 -2.03 -16.36
CA THR A 178 19.29 -1.06 -16.19
C THR A 178 18.82 0.15 -15.38
N PHE A 179 17.64 0.70 -15.69
CA PHE A 179 17.07 1.81 -14.92
C PHE A 179 16.75 1.42 -13.49
N SER A 180 16.20 0.21 -13.27
CA SER A 180 15.90 -0.29 -11.92
C SER A 180 17.18 -0.50 -11.10
N ILE A 181 18.24 -1.04 -11.71
CA ILE A 181 19.54 -1.20 -11.04
C ILE A 181 20.14 0.16 -10.70
N ALA A 182 20.14 1.10 -11.65
CA ALA A 182 20.67 2.45 -11.42
C ALA A 182 19.90 3.17 -10.28
N ALA A 183 18.57 3.09 -10.30
CA ALA A 183 17.73 3.66 -9.25
C ALA A 183 17.97 2.99 -7.89
N LEU A 184 18.17 1.67 -7.87
CA LEU A 184 18.48 0.93 -6.63
C LEU A 184 19.85 1.32 -6.08
N LEU A 185 20.87 1.39 -6.92
CA LEU A 185 22.22 1.79 -6.50
C LEU A 185 22.21 3.22 -5.93
N TRP A 186 21.52 4.15 -6.63
CA TRP A 186 21.36 5.51 -6.13
C TRP A 186 20.60 5.57 -4.79
N ALA A 187 19.52 4.79 -4.65
CA ALA A 187 18.75 4.74 -3.42
C ALA A 187 19.54 4.13 -2.25
N VAL A 188 20.37 3.11 -2.52
CA VAL A 188 21.25 2.50 -1.52
C VAL A 188 22.32 3.48 -1.06
N ASP A 189 22.97 4.19 -1.99
CA ASP A 189 23.98 5.19 -1.70
C ASP A 189 23.39 6.35 -0.87
N TYR A 190 22.27 6.91 -1.33
CA TYR A 190 21.54 7.95 -0.60
C TYR A 190 21.09 7.49 0.80
N ALA A 191 20.63 6.24 0.94
CA ALA A 191 20.24 5.68 2.22
C ALA A 191 21.46 5.47 3.13
N ALA A 192 22.59 5.00 2.60
CA ALA A 192 23.80 4.73 3.38
C ALA A 192 24.29 5.97 4.15
N ASP A 193 24.23 7.14 3.53
CA ASP A 193 24.60 8.40 4.19
C ASP A 193 23.74 8.68 5.44
N GLY A 194 22.47 8.28 5.42
CA GLY A 194 21.57 8.41 6.57
C GLY A 194 21.93 7.53 7.78
N PHE A 195 22.83 6.54 7.62
CA PHE A 195 23.24 5.63 8.68
C PHE A 195 24.56 6.04 9.34
N ASN A 196 25.31 6.98 8.78
CA ASN A 196 26.63 7.40 9.29
C ASN A 196 26.60 7.90 10.75
N ASN A 197 25.47 8.44 11.22
CA ASN A 197 25.27 8.97 12.57
C ASN A 197 24.37 8.09 13.45
N ARG A 198 24.11 6.84 13.05
CA ARG A 198 23.22 5.93 13.81
C ARG A 198 24.03 4.86 14.54
N PRO A 199 23.55 4.35 15.69
CA PRO A 199 24.24 3.30 16.45
C PRO A 199 24.09 1.90 15.83
N PHE A 200 23.62 1.80 14.59
CA PHE A 200 23.42 0.54 13.87
C PHE A 200 23.67 0.72 12.36
N THR A 201 24.10 -0.36 11.73
CA THR A 201 24.36 -0.41 10.30
C THR A 201 23.09 -0.59 9.47
N MET A 202 23.14 -0.29 8.17
CA MET A 202 22.04 -0.55 7.24
C MET A 202 21.64 -2.04 7.21
N LEU A 203 22.62 -2.95 7.27
CA LEU A 203 22.34 -4.39 7.28
C LEU A 203 21.58 -4.81 8.54
N GLU A 204 22.01 -4.37 9.71
CA GLU A 204 21.33 -4.64 10.98
C GLU A 204 19.91 -4.08 10.97
N ARG A 205 19.70 -2.93 10.35
CA ARG A 205 18.33 -2.37 10.16
C ARG A 205 17.48 -3.29 9.30
N VAL A 206 17.95 -3.71 8.13
CA VAL A 206 17.19 -4.60 7.22
C VAL A 206 16.87 -5.94 7.89
N LEU A 207 17.82 -6.52 8.61
CA LEU A 207 17.59 -7.75 9.37
C LEU A 207 16.55 -7.54 10.48
N THR A 208 16.59 -6.44 11.19
CA THR A 208 15.61 -6.10 12.25
C THR A 208 14.22 -5.87 11.66
N GLU A 209 14.12 -5.22 10.50
CA GLU A 209 12.82 -4.96 9.83
C GLU A 209 12.06 -6.24 9.50
N SER A 210 12.74 -7.35 9.23
CA SER A 210 12.05 -8.64 9.02
C SER A 210 11.24 -9.08 10.25
N ARG A 211 11.77 -8.83 11.46
CA ARG A 211 11.09 -9.11 12.73
C ARG A 211 9.98 -8.10 13.02
N VAL A 212 10.24 -6.82 12.71
CA VAL A 212 9.26 -5.74 12.83
C VAL A 212 8.05 -6.01 11.95
N LEU A 213 8.25 -6.45 10.70
CA LEU A 213 7.15 -6.86 9.81
C LEU A 213 6.32 -7.99 10.41
N CYS A 214 6.96 -9.05 10.92
CA CYS A 214 6.25 -10.14 11.60
C CYS A 214 5.50 -9.66 12.85
N PHE A 215 6.08 -8.74 13.62
CA PHE A 215 5.43 -8.13 14.78
C PHE A 215 4.16 -7.38 14.36
N TYR A 216 4.21 -6.50 13.36
CA TYR A 216 3.04 -5.79 12.88
C TYR A 216 1.99 -6.72 12.26
N LEU A 217 2.39 -7.75 11.51
CA LEU A 217 1.46 -8.77 11.01
C LEU A 217 0.75 -9.48 12.18
N SER A 218 1.45 -9.77 13.27
CA SER A 218 0.84 -10.36 14.46
C SER A 218 -0.18 -9.43 15.11
N LEU A 219 0.09 -8.12 15.17
CA LEU A 219 -0.83 -7.12 15.70
C LEU A 219 -2.05 -6.89 14.80
N MET A 220 -1.89 -7.04 13.49
CA MET A 220 -3.01 -6.98 12.54
C MET A 220 -3.96 -8.17 12.70
N LEU A 221 -3.46 -9.34 13.08
CA LEU A 221 -4.27 -10.54 13.26
C LEU A 221 -4.82 -10.68 14.69
N ILE A 222 -4.01 -10.33 15.68
CA ILE A 222 -4.32 -10.45 17.10
C ILE A 222 -3.88 -9.14 17.78
N PRO A 223 -4.79 -8.14 17.87
CA PRO A 223 -4.46 -6.86 18.48
C PRO A 223 -4.23 -7.03 19.99
N ARG A 224 -3.07 -6.58 20.47
CA ARG A 224 -2.68 -6.57 21.88
C ARG A 224 -2.53 -5.12 22.33
N ILE A 225 -3.28 -4.73 23.35
CA ILE A 225 -3.38 -3.33 23.81
C ILE A 225 -2.02 -2.83 24.34
N ASP A 226 -1.28 -3.69 25.02
CA ASP A 226 0.05 -3.44 25.57
C ASP A 226 1.12 -3.18 24.51
N ALA A 227 0.89 -3.64 23.27
CA ALA A 227 1.82 -3.52 22.16
C ALA A 227 1.53 -2.34 21.21
N PHE A 228 0.55 -1.48 21.49
CA PHE A 228 0.23 -0.29 20.70
C PHE A 228 0.94 0.96 21.26
N GLY A 229 2.25 0.88 21.46
CA GLY A 229 3.08 2.03 21.82
C GLY A 229 3.36 2.95 20.61
N LEU A 230 3.73 4.21 20.90
CA LEU A 230 4.20 5.13 19.87
C LEU A 230 5.63 4.77 19.39
N PHE A 231 6.42 4.22 20.27
CA PHE A 231 7.81 3.79 20.06
C PHE A 231 7.93 2.32 20.41
N HIS A 232 8.73 1.60 19.64
CA HIS A 232 9.05 0.18 19.84
C HIS A 232 10.57 0.01 20.01
N ASP A 233 11.13 0.77 20.95
CA ASP A 233 12.56 0.76 21.28
C ASP A 233 12.99 -0.53 21.99
N ASP A 234 12.02 -1.34 22.42
CA ASP A 234 12.19 -2.65 23.05
C ASP A 234 12.54 -3.77 22.05
N ILE A 235 12.41 -3.53 20.74
CA ILE A 235 12.81 -4.52 19.74
C ILE A 235 14.31 -4.55 19.60
N ALA A 236 14.93 -5.62 20.16
CA ALA A 236 16.37 -5.81 20.08
C ALA A 236 16.89 -5.79 18.63
N LEU A 237 17.99 -5.10 18.40
CA LEU A 237 18.65 -5.02 17.09
C LEU A 237 19.13 -6.41 16.64
N SER A 238 18.93 -6.75 15.37
CA SER A 238 19.44 -7.97 14.76
C SER A 238 20.86 -7.73 14.24
N THR A 239 21.86 -8.25 14.94
CA THR A 239 23.28 -8.11 14.56
C THR A 239 23.72 -9.15 13.53
N SER A 240 23.01 -10.28 13.45
CA SER A 240 23.23 -11.32 12.45
C SER A 240 21.93 -12.10 12.15
N LEU A 241 21.99 -13.05 11.21
CA LEU A 241 20.85 -13.92 10.89
C LEU A 241 20.35 -14.75 12.09
N PHE A 242 21.25 -15.09 13.02
CA PHE A 242 20.96 -15.94 14.17
C PHE A 242 20.97 -15.19 15.51
N ALA A 243 21.30 -13.90 15.51
CA ALA A 243 21.33 -13.08 16.70
C ALA A 243 20.43 -11.84 16.58
N PRO A 244 19.21 -11.93 17.11
CA PRO A 244 18.54 -13.08 17.74
C PRO A 244 18.02 -14.11 16.69
N TRP A 245 17.83 -15.37 17.10
CA TRP A 245 17.37 -16.45 16.22
C TRP A 245 16.01 -16.17 15.55
N THR A 246 15.19 -15.31 16.15
CA THR A 246 13.92 -14.87 15.57
C THR A 246 14.08 -14.12 14.24
N THR A 247 15.29 -13.63 13.91
CA THR A 247 15.57 -12.97 12.63
C THR A 247 15.43 -13.96 11.47
N ILE A 248 16.11 -15.11 11.54
CA ILE A 248 16.03 -16.11 10.45
C ILE A 248 14.63 -16.69 10.31
N THR A 249 13.91 -16.94 11.42
CA THR A 249 12.53 -17.42 11.36
C THR A 249 11.57 -16.42 10.73
N SER A 250 11.74 -15.12 11.00
CA SER A 250 10.98 -14.07 10.36
C SER A 250 11.23 -13.99 8.85
N ILE A 251 12.49 -14.10 8.44
CA ILE A 251 12.87 -14.11 7.02
C ILE A 251 12.24 -15.32 6.31
N ILE A 252 12.35 -16.52 6.89
CA ILE A 252 11.74 -17.75 6.32
C ILE A 252 10.23 -17.57 6.22
N PHE A 253 9.57 -17.03 7.23
CA PHE A 253 8.13 -16.80 7.23
C PHE A 253 7.71 -15.84 6.12
N ILE A 254 8.38 -14.69 5.98
CA ILE A 254 8.10 -13.71 4.92
C ILE A 254 8.29 -14.33 3.53
N HIS A 255 9.39 -15.09 3.32
CA HIS A 255 9.61 -15.79 2.06
C HIS A 255 8.54 -16.85 1.80
N GLY A 256 8.08 -17.57 2.82
CA GLY A 256 6.96 -18.51 2.73
C GLY A 256 5.66 -17.82 2.29
N LEU A 257 5.37 -16.63 2.80
CA LEU A 257 4.24 -15.81 2.34
C LEU A 257 4.40 -15.41 0.87
N MET A 258 5.58 -14.96 0.45
CA MET A 258 5.85 -14.60 -0.96
C MET A 258 5.69 -15.78 -1.90
N VAL A 259 6.23 -16.96 -1.53
CA VAL A 259 6.04 -18.22 -2.31
C VAL A 259 4.57 -18.58 -2.39
N THR A 260 3.82 -18.43 -1.29
CA THR A 260 2.37 -18.68 -1.25
C THR A 260 1.62 -17.73 -2.19
N ALA A 261 1.92 -16.43 -2.13
CA ALA A 261 1.35 -15.44 -3.03
C ALA A 261 1.62 -15.78 -4.49
N PHE A 262 2.87 -16.13 -4.82
CA PHE A 262 3.26 -16.51 -6.17
C PHE A 262 2.56 -17.79 -6.65
N HIS A 263 2.46 -18.82 -5.80
CA HIS A 263 1.79 -20.08 -6.13
C HIS A 263 0.30 -19.88 -6.41
N TYR A 264 -0.39 -19.10 -5.56
CA TYR A 264 -1.83 -18.89 -5.66
C TYR A 264 -2.24 -17.72 -6.55
N ARG A 265 -1.32 -16.94 -7.14
CA ARG A 265 -1.61 -15.72 -7.90
C ARG A 265 -2.67 -15.89 -9.02
N LYS A 266 -2.72 -17.05 -9.67
CA LYS A 266 -3.69 -17.34 -10.74
C LYS A 266 -5.03 -17.82 -10.19
N LYS A 267 -5.02 -18.64 -9.13
CA LYS A 267 -6.23 -19.25 -8.56
C LYS A 267 -6.94 -18.33 -7.56
N ARG A 268 -6.18 -17.57 -6.79
CA ARG A 268 -6.67 -16.68 -5.72
C ARG A 268 -5.94 -15.33 -5.77
N PRO A 269 -6.22 -14.50 -6.79
CA PRO A 269 -5.48 -13.25 -7.01
C PRO A 269 -5.64 -12.25 -5.85
N LEU A 270 -6.78 -12.23 -5.14
CA LEU A 270 -6.95 -11.37 -3.94
C LEU A 270 -6.06 -11.78 -2.79
N LEU A 271 -5.85 -13.09 -2.57
CA LEU A 271 -4.90 -13.56 -1.56
C LEU A 271 -3.48 -13.10 -1.91
N ALA A 272 -3.08 -13.29 -3.17
CA ALA A 272 -1.77 -12.84 -3.63
C ALA A 272 -1.60 -11.32 -3.54
N LEU A 273 -2.66 -10.55 -3.85
CA LEU A 273 -2.67 -9.10 -3.72
C LEU A 273 -2.54 -8.68 -2.25
N GLY A 274 -3.30 -9.31 -1.33
CA GLY A 274 -3.25 -8.99 0.09
C GLY A 274 -1.91 -9.31 0.75
N ILE A 275 -1.22 -10.37 0.31
CA ILE A 275 0.14 -10.69 0.80
C ILE A 275 1.18 -9.72 0.21
N GLY A 276 1.00 -9.29 -1.04
CA GLY A 276 1.96 -8.43 -1.75
C GLY A 276 1.77 -6.94 -1.48
N TRP A 277 0.63 -6.55 -0.92
CA TRP A 277 0.36 -5.16 -0.50
C TRP A 277 0.99 -4.89 0.87
#